data_7e7cccc0dc39138fda593874b5d50132
#
_entry.id   7e7cccc0dc39138fda593874b5d50132
#
_cell.length_a   1.000
_cell.length_b   1.000
_cell.length_c   1.000
_cell.angle_alpha   90.00
_cell.angle_beta   90.00
_cell.angle_gamma   90.00
#
_symmetry.space_group_name_H-M   'P 1'
#
loop_
_entity.id
_entity.type
_entity.pdbx_description
1 polymer ?
#
loop_
_entity_poly.entity_id
_entity_poly.type
_entity_poly.pdbx_seq_one_letter_code
_entity_poly.pdbx_strand_id
1 'polypeptide(L)'
;LLSLGLLAGLPVSVVSPLRPSDACTRTSGLDLPDGFCAVLVGSDLGEVRHITVAPNGDIFAAVEGGEGVLALRDTNGDGVADVKKSFGPGGGTGIALRGDNLYFATATKVVRWRLPLGELVPPGQPETIVDGLPTGGHRAKTLVLLGGDTLIVNIGSATNSCQERDRTAQSPGHDPCTELETRAGLWRFSASRTGQTAKDGIRYATGLRNAMATAVDRSGNLYAAPHGRDQLGANWGFSDAQNAELPAEEFMQVKAGDDFGWPYCYYDWQQKKKVLAPEYGGDGKAVGRCSTKKDPLIGFPGHWAPMAIAFYYGNQFPATYREGAFVAFHGSWNRAPLPQQGYRVVFVPFGSGRPTGQYTTFATSSKGPTDLRASGVAVGPDGSLYISADANGKIWRVEVAK
;
A
#
# COMPACT_ATOMS: atom_id res chain seq x y z
N LEU A 1 34.29 55.56 11.55
CA LEU A 1 32.88 55.24 11.84
C LEU A 1 32.51 53.96 11.08
N LEU A 2 32.65 52.79 11.72
CA LEU A 2 32.14 51.50 11.20
C LEU A 2 30.72 51.30 11.73
N SER A 3 29.75 51.12 10.84
CA SER A 3 28.39 50.76 11.21
C SER A 3 28.28 49.21 11.27
N LEU A 4 28.04 48.69 12.47
CA LEU A 4 27.63 47.30 12.66
C LEU A 4 26.17 47.15 12.22
N GLY A 5 25.94 46.41 11.15
CA GLY A 5 24.58 45.94 10.76
C GLY A 5 24.14 44.78 11.65
N LEU A 6 23.06 44.97 12.42
CA LEU A 6 22.35 43.90 13.11
C LEU A 6 21.65 43.01 12.07
N LEU A 7 22.08 41.77 11.94
CA LEU A 7 21.33 40.73 11.28
C LEU A 7 20.21 40.27 12.24
N ALA A 8 18.99 40.70 11.96
CA ALA A 8 17.79 40.17 12.61
C ALA A 8 17.61 38.72 12.20
N GLY A 9 17.85 37.79 13.12
CA GLY A 9 17.53 36.37 12.93
C GLY A 9 16.03 36.19 12.80
N LEU A 10 15.60 35.57 11.71
CA LEU A 10 14.22 35.11 11.52
C LEU A 10 13.87 34.12 12.63
N PRO A 11 12.67 34.17 13.22
CA PRO A 11 12.27 33.20 14.23
C PRO A 11 12.17 31.82 13.58
N VAL A 12 12.96 30.88 14.07
CA VAL A 12 12.77 29.46 13.79
C VAL A 12 11.45 29.07 14.44
N SER A 13 10.41 28.84 13.62
CA SER A 13 9.14 28.29 14.11
C SER A 13 9.43 26.90 14.66
N VAL A 14 9.47 26.77 15.96
CA VAL A 14 9.52 25.49 16.66
C VAL A 14 8.17 24.82 16.42
N VAL A 15 8.14 23.83 15.53
CA VAL A 15 6.97 22.97 15.36
C VAL A 15 6.79 22.22 16.67
N SER A 16 5.76 22.60 17.43
CA SER A 16 5.40 21.88 18.65
C SER A 16 5.05 20.44 18.30
N PRO A 17 5.55 19.45 19.04
CA PRO A 17 5.13 18.06 18.80
C PRO A 17 3.61 17.96 18.99
N LEU A 18 2.94 17.34 18.03
CA LEU A 18 1.50 17.03 18.10
C LEU A 18 1.22 16.32 19.43
N ARG A 19 0.38 16.90 20.27
CA ARG A 19 -0.06 16.26 21.51
C ARG A 19 -1.14 15.24 21.17
N PRO A 20 -1.23 14.10 21.89
CA PRO A 20 -2.40 13.21 21.80
C PRO A 20 -3.67 14.03 22.02
N SER A 21 -4.66 13.87 21.14
CA SER A 21 -5.85 14.70 21.19
C SER A 21 -6.73 14.28 22.37
N ASP A 22 -7.36 15.25 23.06
CA ASP A 22 -8.37 14.99 24.08
C ASP A 22 -9.65 14.34 23.47
N ALA A 23 -9.75 14.35 22.15
CA ALA A 23 -10.82 13.72 21.35
C ALA A 23 -10.74 12.19 21.27
N CYS A 24 -9.64 11.57 21.71
CA CYS A 24 -9.43 10.12 21.68
C CYS A 24 -10.33 9.30 22.64
N THR A 25 -11.31 9.91 23.26
CA THR A 25 -12.37 9.21 24.02
C THR A 25 -13.51 8.71 23.12
N ARG A 26 -13.49 9.01 21.82
CA ARG A 26 -14.56 8.68 20.88
C ARG A 26 -14.19 7.41 20.10
N THR A 27 -15.07 6.41 20.19
CA THR A 27 -15.09 5.29 19.27
C THR A 27 -15.55 5.79 17.91
N SER A 28 -14.64 6.07 17.01
CA SER A 28 -14.92 6.62 15.66
C SER A 28 -15.44 5.56 14.67
N GLY A 29 -15.93 4.43 15.16
CA GLY A 29 -16.46 3.33 14.35
C GLY A 29 -15.42 2.25 14.01
N LEU A 30 -14.23 2.27 14.62
CA LEU A 30 -13.27 1.18 14.58
C LEU A 30 -13.33 0.34 15.86
N ASP A 31 -13.17 -0.98 15.70
CA ASP A 31 -12.85 -1.89 16.80
C ASP A 31 -11.33 -2.03 16.85
N LEU A 32 -10.75 -1.69 17.99
CA LEU A 32 -9.30 -1.66 18.25
C LEU A 32 -8.97 -2.49 19.49
N PRO A 33 -7.72 -2.92 19.68
CA PRO A 33 -7.28 -3.54 20.93
C PRO A 33 -7.43 -2.59 22.12
N ASP A 34 -7.55 -3.16 23.31
CA ASP A 34 -7.60 -2.39 24.57
C ASP A 34 -6.43 -1.42 24.69
N GLY A 35 -6.71 -0.23 25.18
CA GLY A 35 -5.71 0.85 25.32
C GLY A 35 -5.50 1.69 24.07
N PHE A 36 -6.24 1.44 22.99
CA PHE A 36 -6.24 2.28 21.79
C PHE A 36 -7.57 3.01 21.61
N CYS A 37 -7.49 4.13 20.93
CA CYS A 37 -8.65 4.88 20.49
C CYS A 37 -8.40 5.45 19.09
N ALA A 38 -9.45 5.87 18.42
CA ALA A 38 -9.34 6.50 17.11
C ALA A 38 -10.13 7.80 17.04
N VAL A 39 -9.59 8.75 16.29
CA VAL A 39 -10.27 9.99 15.90
C VAL A 39 -10.55 9.91 14.41
N LEU A 40 -11.76 10.28 14.01
CA LEU A 40 -12.11 10.43 12.60
C LEU A 40 -11.54 11.77 12.11
N VAL A 41 -10.44 11.72 11.37
CA VAL A 41 -9.78 12.91 10.79
C VAL A 41 -10.69 13.62 9.79
N GLY A 42 -11.45 12.85 9.02
CA GLY A 42 -12.43 13.34 8.08
C GLY A 42 -13.22 12.25 7.40
N SER A 43 -14.40 12.62 6.88
CA SER A 43 -15.30 11.80 6.08
C SER A 43 -15.63 12.50 4.76
N ASP A 44 -16.25 11.75 3.86
CA ASP A 44 -16.64 12.25 2.53
C ASP A 44 -15.46 12.81 1.72
N LEU A 45 -14.30 12.16 1.89
CA LEU A 45 -13.02 12.57 1.27
C LEU A 45 -12.83 11.98 -0.13
N GLY A 46 -13.86 11.35 -0.70
CA GLY A 46 -13.77 10.63 -1.97
C GLY A 46 -13.13 9.24 -1.82
N GLU A 47 -12.76 8.63 -2.92
CA GLU A 47 -12.10 7.31 -2.93
C GLU A 47 -10.63 7.44 -2.52
N VAL A 48 -10.39 7.70 -1.22
CA VAL A 48 -9.03 7.84 -0.67
C VAL A 48 -8.27 6.52 -0.74
N ARG A 49 -7.06 6.57 -1.26
CA ARG A 49 -6.15 5.44 -1.43
C ARG A 49 -4.97 5.52 -0.46
N HIS A 50 -3.74 5.47 -0.97
CA HIS A 50 -2.56 5.61 -0.14
C HIS A 50 -2.48 6.99 0.50
N ILE A 51 -1.88 7.05 1.66
CA ILE A 51 -1.66 8.27 2.44
C ILE A 51 -0.20 8.39 2.87
N THR A 52 0.25 9.61 3.05
CA THR A 52 1.53 9.93 3.69
C THR A 52 1.33 11.10 4.65
N VAL A 53 2.10 11.13 5.74
CA VAL A 53 2.02 12.19 6.75
C VAL A 53 3.34 12.94 6.78
N ALA A 54 3.25 14.26 6.67
CA ALA A 54 4.41 15.13 6.73
C ALA A 54 4.93 15.30 8.18
N PRO A 55 6.19 15.76 8.38
CA PRO A 55 6.76 15.96 9.71
C PRO A 55 5.99 16.96 10.59
N ASN A 56 5.20 17.85 10.01
CA ASN A 56 4.34 18.80 10.74
C ASN A 56 2.93 18.27 10.99
N GLY A 57 2.62 17.02 10.61
CA GLY A 57 1.32 16.39 10.79
C GLY A 57 0.33 16.55 9.64
N ASP A 58 0.64 17.32 8.61
CA ASP A 58 -0.18 17.41 7.40
C ASP A 58 -0.30 16.04 6.74
N ILE A 59 -1.50 15.71 6.27
CA ILE A 59 -1.79 14.44 5.62
C ILE A 59 -1.98 14.70 4.13
N PHE A 60 -1.30 13.92 3.30
CA PHE A 60 -1.51 13.89 1.86
C PHE A 60 -2.06 12.53 1.46
N ALA A 61 -3.25 12.52 0.88
CA ALA A 61 -3.93 11.31 0.43
C ALA A 61 -4.05 11.29 -1.10
N ALA A 62 -3.72 10.17 -1.70
CA ALA A 62 -4.11 9.88 -3.08
C ALA A 62 -5.60 9.61 -3.14
N VAL A 63 -6.29 10.16 -4.14
CA VAL A 63 -7.71 9.95 -4.38
C VAL A 63 -7.89 9.43 -5.81
N GLU A 64 -8.71 8.41 -6.01
CA GLU A 64 -8.92 7.79 -7.34
C GLU A 64 -9.72 8.68 -8.29
N GLY A 65 -10.23 9.80 -7.86
CA GLY A 65 -10.98 10.76 -8.67
C GLY A 65 -10.54 12.20 -8.46
N GLY A 66 -11.23 13.13 -9.08
CA GLY A 66 -10.99 14.56 -8.94
C GLY A 66 -9.59 14.99 -9.37
N GLU A 67 -8.97 15.86 -8.59
CA GLU A 67 -7.62 16.37 -8.86
C GLU A 67 -6.51 15.37 -8.42
N GLY A 68 -6.86 14.32 -7.67
CA GLY A 68 -5.98 13.20 -7.37
C GLY A 68 -5.25 13.28 -6.05
N VAL A 69 -4.87 14.44 -5.54
CA VAL A 69 -4.26 14.61 -4.22
C VAL A 69 -5.16 15.45 -3.33
N LEU A 70 -5.45 14.93 -2.15
CA LEU A 70 -6.13 15.63 -1.07
C LEU A 70 -5.15 15.91 0.05
N ALA A 71 -4.99 17.18 0.42
CA ALA A 71 -4.18 17.63 1.53
C ALA A 71 -5.08 18.07 2.70
N LEU A 72 -4.75 17.61 3.90
CA LEU A 72 -5.53 17.81 5.11
C LEU A 72 -4.63 18.37 6.22
N ARG A 73 -5.12 19.34 6.97
CA ARG A 73 -4.46 19.92 8.14
C ARG A 73 -5.44 20.06 9.29
N ASP A 74 -5.00 19.62 10.45
CA ASP A 74 -5.60 19.92 11.76
C ASP A 74 -4.89 21.16 12.30
N THR A 75 -5.61 22.28 12.47
CA THR A 75 -5.03 23.56 12.89
C THR A 75 -5.17 23.82 14.38
N ASN A 76 -6.07 23.10 15.04
CA ASN A 76 -6.41 23.29 16.45
C ASN A 76 -5.91 22.16 17.37
N GLY A 77 -5.44 21.03 16.77
CA GLY A 77 -4.86 19.90 17.50
C GLY A 77 -5.90 18.91 18.05
N ASP A 78 -7.14 18.97 17.58
CA ASP A 78 -8.21 18.05 18.04
C ASP A 78 -8.26 16.73 17.28
N GLY A 79 -7.40 16.55 16.27
CA GLY A 79 -7.30 15.35 15.45
C GLY A 79 -8.24 15.33 14.24
N VAL A 80 -9.09 16.35 14.07
CA VAL A 80 -9.98 16.52 12.92
C VAL A 80 -9.40 17.54 11.95
N ALA A 81 -9.46 17.28 10.66
CA ALA A 81 -8.93 18.19 9.67
C ALA A 81 -9.85 19.40 9.46
N ASP A 82 -9.37 20.61 9.83
CA ASP A 82 -10.07 21.87 9.61
C ASP A 82 -9.88 22.40 8.20
N VAL A 83 -8.72 22.12 7.59
CA VAL A 83 -8.37 22.60 6.25
C VAL A 83 -8.26 21.41 5.32
N LYS A 84 -8.96 21.52 4.19
CA LYS A 84 -8.94 20.56 3.08
C LYS A 84 -8.62 21.29 1.78
N LYS A 85 -7.64 20.80 1.04
CA LYS A 85 -7.23 21.32 -0.28
C LYS A 85 -7.03 20.17 -1.24
N SER A 86 -7.39 20.36 -2.51
CA SER A 86 -7.14 19.38 -3.56
C SER A 86 -6.24 19.97 -4.64
N PHE A 87 -5.43 19.13 -5.25
CA PHE A 87 -4.57 19.49 -6.37
C PHE A 87 -4.11 18.22 -7.12
N GLY A 88 -3.56 18.39 -8.30
CA GLY A 88 -2.91 17.32 -9.06
C GLY A 88 -3.44 17.14 -10.48
N PRO A 89 -2.91 16.15 -11.20
CA PRO A 89 -3.20 15.94 -12.62
C PRO A 89 -4.36 14.96 -12.88
N GLY A 90 -5.20 14.68 -11.90
CA GLY A 90 -6.27 13.69 -11.94
C GLY A 90 -6.04 12.51 -10.99
N GLY A 91 -7.01 11.59 -10.90
CA GLY A 91 -7.03 10.51 -9.94
C GLY A 91 -5.84 9.55 -9.97
N GLY A 92 -5.51 8.98 -8.82
CA GLY A 92 -4.40 8.04 -8.67
C GLY A 92 -4.39 7.31 -7.33
N THR A 93 -3.37 6.46 -7.14
CA THR A 93 -3.32 5.56 -5.99
C THR A 93 -2.05 5.72 -5.15
N GLY A 94 -0.89 5.81 -5.79
CA GLY A 94 0.40 5.87 -5.09
C GLY A 94 0.76 7.29 -4.69
N ILE A 95 1.19 7.48 -3.44
CA ILE A 95 1.70 8.77 -2.94
C ILE A 95 2.85 8.51 -1.97
N ALA A 96 3.89 9.34 -2.02
CA ALA A 96 5.00 9.30 -1.08
C ALA A 96 5.64 10.67 -0.91
N LEU A 97 6.08 10.98 0.30
CA LEU A 97 6.81 12.21 0.64
C LEU A 97 8.26 11.85 1.02
N ARG A 98 9.24 12.55 0.43
CA ARG A 98 10.64 12.48 0.82
C ARG A 98 11.27 13.87 0.85
N GLY A 99 11.61 14.34 2.04
CA GLY A 99 12.03 15.75 2.22
C GLY A 99 10.95 16.68 1.67
N ASP A 100 11.34 17.62 0.85
CA ASP A 100 10.43 18.58 0.19
C ASP A 100 9.85 18.06 -1.14
N ASN A 101 9.86 16.76 -1.39
CA ASN A 101 9.36 16.21 -2.64
C ASN A 101 8.16 15.29 -2.40
N LEU A 102 7.01 15.67 -2.95
CA LEU A 102 5.80 14.86 -2.97
C LEU A 102 5.68 14.15 -4.32
N TYR A 103 5.67 12.83 -4.30
CA TYR A 103 5.47 11.98 -5.49
C TYR A 103 4.05 11.44 -5.51
N PHE A 104 3.45 11.41 -6.69
CA PHE A 104 2.11 10.91 -6.90
C PHE A 104 2.01 10.11 -8.19
N ALA A 105 1.31 8.97 -8.14
CA ALA A 105 1.12 8.09 -9.29
C ALA A 105 -0.34 8.04 -9.73
N THR A 106 -0.58 8.47 -10.96
CA THR A 106 -1.82 8.19 -11.71
C THR A 106 -1.72 6.81 -12.37
N ALA A 107 -2.73 6.40 -13.14
CA ALA A 107 -2.68 5.15 -13.90
C ALA A 107 -1.57 5.12 -14.97
N THR A 108 -1.14 6.28 -15.49
CA THR A 108 -0.23 6.38 -16.64
C THR A 108 1.12 7.01 -16.34
N LYS A 109 1.25 7.75 -15.22
CA LYS A 109 2.46 8.52 -14.93
C LYS A 109 2.76 8.63 -13.45
N VAL A 110 4.01 8.94 -13.14
CA VAL A 110 4.45 9.42 -11.83
C VAL A 110 4.88 10.87 -11.98
N VAL A 111 4.32 11.73 -11.15
CA VAL A 111 4.68 13.16 -11.07
C VAL A 111 5.30 13.46 -9.71
N ARG A 112 6.06 14.56 -9.65
CA ARG A 112 6.68 15.08 -8.44
C ARG A 112 6.45 16.56 -8.33
N TRP A 113 6.13 17.04 -7.14
CA TRP A 113 6.17 18.46 -6.77
C TRP A 113 7.28 18.73 -5.77
N ARG A 114 7.83 19.93 -5.83
CA ARG A 114 8.47 20.49 -4.67
C ARG A 114 7.38 21.01 -3.72
N LEU A 115 7.34 20.46 -2.53
CA LEU A 115 6.39 20.81 -1.47
C LEU A 115 7.18 21.20 -0.21
N PRO A 116 7.54 22.49 -0.01
CA PRO A 116 8.24 22.93 1.19
C PRO A 116 7.43 22.58 2.44
N LEU A 117 8.13 22.26 3.53
CA LEU A 117 7.49 21.96 4.81
C LEU A 117 6.61 23.13 5.27
N GLY A 118 5.36 22.82 5.60
CA GLY A 118 4.36 23.81 6.01
C GLY A 118 3.46 24.29 4.87
N GLU A 119 3.80 24.01 3.62
CA GLU A 119 2.90 24.25 2.49
C GLU A 119 1.92 23.09 2.36
N LEU A 120 0.62 23.40 2.24
CA LEU A 120 -0.43 22.41 2.07
C LEU A 120 -0.71 22.12 0.57
N VAL A 121 -0.37 23.06 -0.28
CA VAL A 121 -0.48 22.94 -1.74
C VAL A 121 0.86 23.35 -2.35
N PRO A 122 1.40 22.57 -3.29
CA PRO A 122 2.65 22.93 -3.95
C PRO A 122 2.57 24.30 -4.63
N PRO A 123 3.59 25.16 -4.51
CA PRO A 123 3.58 26.50 -5.13
C PRO A 123 3.77 26.45 -6.65
N GLY A 124 4.15 25.32 -7.23
CA GLY A 124 4.47 25.18 -8.65
C GLY A 124 3.80 23.98 -9.31
N GLN A 125 3.99 23.88 -10.63
CA GLN A 125 3.49 22.75 -11.41
C GLN A 125 4.28 21.47 -11.15
N PRO A 126 3.67 20.29 -11.33
CA PRO A 126 4.38 19.02 -11.16
C PRO A 126 5.38 18.77 -12.29
N GLU A 127 6.49 18.15 -11.96
CA GLU A 127 7.41 17.57 -12.91
C GLU A 127 7.00 16.13 -13.22
N THR A 128 6.98 15.75 -14.49
CA THR A 128 6.77 14.35 -14.87
C THR A 128 8.05 13.56 -14.68
N ILE A 129 8.04 12.60 -13.78
CA ILE A 129 9.18 11.69 -13.51
C ILE A 129 9.13 10.50 -14.47
N VAL A 130 7.98 9.84 -14.59
CA VAL A 130 7.77 8.72 -15.52
C VAL A 130 6.44 8.91 -16.23
N ASP A 131 6.39 8.66 -17.53
CA ASP A 131 5.16 8.67 -18.34
C ASP A 131 5.01 7.39 -19.17
N GLY A 132 3.82 7.19 -19.74
CA GLY A 132 3.53 6.06 -20.61
C GLY A 132 3.49 4.71 -19.89
N LEU A 133 3.20 4.70 -18.58
CA LEU A 133 3.02 3.47 -17.84
C LEU A 133 1.81 2.68 -18.38
N PRO A 134 1.91 1.33 -18.49
CA PRO A 134 0.85 0.51 -19.08
C PRO A 134 -0.48 0.64 -18.31
N THR A 135 -1.58 0.76 -19.05
CA THR A 135 -2.97 0.76 -18.55
C THR A 135 -3.70 -0.53 -18.90
N GLY A 136 -4.95 -0.66 -18.49
CA GLY A 136 -5.74 -1.88 -18.61
C GLY A 136 -5.46 -2.88 -17.50
N GLY A 137 -6.37 -3.81 -17.23
CA GLY A 137 -6.28 -4.75 -16.13
C GLY A 137 -6.08 -4.05 -14.79
N HIS A 138 -5.00 -4.38 -14.08
CA HIS A 138 -4.62 -3.73 -12.82
C HIS A 138 -3.90 -2.40 -13.09
N ARG A 139 -4.69 -1.37 -13.39
CA ARG A 139 -4.20 -0.06 -13.82
C ARG A 139 -3.57 0.78 -12.71
N ALA A 140 -3.95 0.57 -11.45
CA ALA A 140 -3.44 1.33 -10.32
C ALA A 140 -1.92 1.22 -10.20
N LYS A 141 -1.25 2.34 -9.98
CA LYS A 141 0.19 2.41 -9.75
C LYS A 141 0.45 2.81 -8.31
N THR A 142 1.11 1.95 -7.58
CA THR A 142 1.67 2.29 -6.29
C THR A 142 3.16 2.52 -6.43
N LEU A 143 3.73 3.29 -5.53
CA LEU A 143 5.14 3.67 -5.58
C LEU A 143 5.76 3.66 -4.18
N VAL A 144 7.05 3.43 -4.15
CA VAL A 144 7.85 3.57 -2.94
C VAL A 144 9.26 4.06 -3.30
N LEU A 145 9.83 4.85 -2.42
CA LEU A 145 11.16 5.43 -2.58
C LEU A 145 12.17 4.61 -1.77
N LEU A 146 13.06 3.88 -2.46
CA LEU A 146 14.21 3.24 -1.85
C LEU A 146 15.34 4.24 -1.57
N GLY A 147 16.39 3.79 -0.91
CA GLY A 147 17.58 4.60 -0.67
C GLY A 147 18.20 5.16 -1.97
N GLY A 148 18.95 6.25 -1.85
CA GLY A 148 19.52 6.96 -2.99
C GLY A 148 18.47 7.56 -3.92
N ASP A 149 18.70 7.49 -5.22
CA ASP A 149 17.84 8.02 -6.29
C ASP A 149 16.89 6.94 -6.87
N THR A 150 16.35 6.07 -6.04
CA THR A 150 15.55 4.94 -6.52
C THR A 150 14.08 5.10 -6.24
N LEU A 151 13.28 5.11 -7.31
CA LEU A 151 11.82 5.02 -7.31
C LEU A 151 11.41 3.61 -7.77
N ILE A 152 10.63 2.91 -6.98
CA ILE A 152 10.01 1.64 -7.36
C ILE A 152 8.53 1.87 -7.66
N VAL A 153 8.07 1.36 -8.78
CA VAL A 153 6.67 1.46 -9.23
C VAL A 153 6.10 0.06 -9.46
N ASN A 154 4.95 -0.22 -8.87
CA ASN A 154 4.16 -1.42 -9.18
C ASN A 154 3.50 -1.26 -10.55
N ILE A 155 3.68 -2.22 -11.42
CA ILE A 155 2.96 -2.34 -12.69
C ILE A 155 2.24 -3.68 -12.68
N GLY A 156 0.95 -3.66 -12.36
CA GLY A 156 0.13 -4.86 -12.24
C GLY A 156 -0.14 -5.55 -13.57
N SER A 157 -0.55 -6.82 -13.53
CA SER A 157 -0.88 -7.62 -14.71
C SER A 157 -2.05 -7.04 -15.50
N ALA A 158 -2.13 -7.37 -16.78
CA ALA A 158 -3.28 -7.06 -17.62
C ALA A 158 -4.45 -8.00 -17.35
N THR A 159 -4.13 -9.26 -17.06
CA THR A 159 -5.11 -10.35 -16.87
C THR A 159 -5.05 -10.93 -15.47
N ASN A 160 -5.96 -11.86 -15.19
CA ASN A 160 -6.01 -12.61 -13.93
C ASN A 160 -4.81 -13.56 -13.76
N SER A 161 -4.51 -14.35 -14.79
CA SER A 161 -3.52 -15.42 -14.75
C SER A 161 -2.86 -15.71 -16.10
N CYS A 162 -2.76 -14.70 -16.96
CA CYS A 162 -2.14 -14.77 -18.29
C CYS A 162 -2.76 -15.89 -19.18
N GLN A 163 -4.07 -16.08 -19.08
CA GLN A 163 -4.81 -17.04 -19.89
C GLN A 163 -4.93 -16.56 -21.34
N GLU A 164 -5.02 -17.50 -22.29
CA GLU A 164 -5.33 -17.20 -23.69
C GLU A 164 -6.67 -16.47 -23.82
N ARG A 165 -7.65 -16.83 -22.99
CA ARG A 165 -8.93 -16.12 -22.80
C ARG A 165 -9.10 -15.81 -21.33
N ASP A 166 -8.86 -14.56 -20.96
CA ASP A 166 -8.88 -14.16 -19.57
C ASP A 166 -10.19 -14.52 -18.87
N ARG A 167 -10.09 -15.00 -17.63
CA ARG A 167 -11.19 -15.38 -16.73
C ARG A 167 -12.17 -16.39 -17.34
N THR A 168 -11.71 -17.18 -18.31
CA THR A 168 -12.52 -18.23 -18.97
C THR A 168 -12.21 -19.61 -18.38
N ALA A 169 -13.24 -20.38 -18.10
CA ALA A 169 -13.10 -21.73 -17.56
C ALA A 169 -12.22 -22.62 -18.47
N GLN A 170 -11.26 -23.29 -17.85
CA GLN A 170 -10.31 -24.21 -18.48
C GLN A 170 -9.50 -23.62 -19.65
N SER A 171 -9.43 -22.28 -19.76
CA SER A 171 -8.55 -21.65 -20.75
C SER A 171 -7.10 -21.79 -20.29
N PRO A 172 -6.20 -22.37 -21.12
CA PRO A 172 -4.79 -22.49 -20.76
C PRO A 172 -4.12 -21.13 -20.65
N GLY A 173 -2.96 -21.11 -20.00
CA GLY A 173 -2.11 -19.93 -19.93
C GLY A 173 -1.16 -19.84 -21.11
N HIS A 174 -0.81 -18.61 -21.50
CA HIS A 174 0.30 -18.40 -22.43
C HIS A 174 1.63 -18.83 -21.80
N ASP A 175 2.39 -19.67 -22.50
CA ASP A 175 3.73 -20.10 -22.08
C ASP A 175 4.72 -19.98 -23.23
N PRO A 176 5.62 -18.98 -23.23
CA PRO A 176 5.83 -18.00 -22.15
C PRO A 176 4.72 -16.92 -22.08
N CYS A 177 4.49 -16.42 -20.85
CA CYS A 177 3.58 -15.30 -20.62
C CYS A 177 4.23 -13.96 -21.01
N THR A 178 3.75 -13.35 -22.10
CA THR A 178 4.31 -12.09 -22.60
C THR A 178 4.00 -10.88 -21.72
N GLU A 179 2.99 -10.96 -20.85
CA GLU A 179 2.74 -9.88 -19.88
C GLU A 179 3.95 -9.62 -18.97
N LEU A 180 4.72 -10.65 -18.65
CA LEU A 180 5.91 -10.53 -17.82
C LEU A 180 6.99 -9.63 -18.43
N GLU A 181 6.94 -9.33 -19.71
CA GLU A 181 7.92 -8.43 -20.35
C GLU A 181 7.78 -6.99 -19.84
N THR A 182 6.55 -6.54 -19.53
CA THR A 182 6.27 -5.14 -19.19
C THR A 182 5.39 -4.96 -17.95
N ARG A 183 4.89 -6.04 -17.36
CA ARG A 183 3.87 -6.04 -16.28
C ARG A 183 4.16 -7.10 -15.22
N ALA A 184 3.24 -7.19 -14.26
CA ALA A 184 3.25 -8.17 -13.18
C ALA A 184 4.54 -8.20 -12.38
N GLY A 185 4.94 -7.03 -11.89
CA GLY A 185 6.16 -6.87 -11.10
C GLY A 185 6.40 -5.46 -10.60
N LEU A 186 7.62 -5.23 -10.17
CA LEU A 186 8.13 -3.95 -9.72
C LEU A 186 9.21 -3.44 -10.66
N TRP A 187 9.12 -2.18 -11.05
CA TRP A 187 10.10 -1.51 -11.93
C TRP A 187 10.81 -0.40 -11.19
N ARG A 188 12.12 -0.32 -11.40
CA ARG A 188 12.98 0.73 -10.87
C ARG A 188 13.17 1.83 -11.89
N PHE A 189 12.99 3.08 -11.43
CA PHE A 189 13.27 4.32 -12.13
C PHE A 189 14.16 5.22 -11.27
N SER A 190 14.75 6.27 -11.87
CA SER A 190 15.33 7.36 -11.09
C SER A 190 14.20 8.20 -10.46
N ALA A 191 14.36 8.52 -9.19
CA ALA A 191 13.40 9.39 -8.48
C ALA A 191 13.60 10.88 -8.83
N SER A 192 14.80 11.28 -9.29
CA SER A 192 15.14 12.67 -9.59
C SER A 192 15.05 13.02 -11.07
N ARG A 193 15.35 12.08 -11.98
CA ARG A 193 15.36 12.31 -13.43
C ARG A 193 13.93 12.48 -13.96
N THR A 194 13.70 13.60 -14.62
CA THR A 194 12.43 13.89 -15.30
C THR A 194 12.38 13.28 -16.70
N GLY A 195 11.16 13.18 -17.28
CA GLY A 195 10.96 12.76 -18.66
C GLY A 195 11.29 11.30 -18.96
N GLN A 196 11.35 10.44 -17.95
CA GLN A 196 11.44 9.01 -18.15
C GLN A 196 10.14 8.45 -18.73
N THR A 197 10.25 7.36 -19.48
CA THR A 197 9.11 6.60 -19.99
C THR A 197 9.08 5.20 -19.39
N ALA A 198 8.00 4.46 -19.58
CA ALA A 198 7.93 3.06 -19.15
C ALA A 198 9.11 2.20 -19.66
N LYS A 199 9.69 2.55 -20.85
CA LYS A 199 10.82 1.86 -21.44
C LYS A 199 12.15 2.07 -20.71
N ASP A 200 12.27 3.16 -19.95
CA ASP A 200 13.45 3.45 -19.11
C ASP A 200 13.44 2.63 -17.80
N GLY A 201 12.35 1.97 -17.52
CA GLY A 201 12.18 1.14 -16.32
C GLY A 201 13.04 -0.10 -16.36
N ILE A 202 13.77 -0.35 -15.27
CA ILE A 202 14.52 -1.59 -15.08
C ILE A 202 13.69 -2.51 -14.20
N ARG A 203 13.40 -3.73 -14.68
CA ARG A 203 12.67 -4.72 -13.88
C ARG A 203 13.44 -5.01 -12.59
N TYR A 204 12.82 -4.68 -11.45
CA TYR A 204 13.39 -4.92 -10.13
C TYR A 204 13.03 -6.32 -9.62
N ALA A 205 11.75 -6.71 -9.73
CA ALA A 205 11.26 -8.05 -9.42
C ALA A 205 10.10 -8.41 -10.35
N THR A 206 9.87 -9.71 -10.55
CA THR A 206 8.84 -10.24 -11.45
C THR A 206 7.95 -11.26 -10.75
N GLY A 207 6.87 -11.67 -11.41
CA GLY A 207 5.97 -12.69 -10.88
C GLY A 207 5.09 -12.19 -9.73
N LEU A 208 4.83 -10.89 -9.66
CA LEU A 208 3.95 -10.21 -8.73
C LEU A 208 2.70 -9.72 -9.48
N ARG A 209 1.59 -10.41 -9.37
CA ARG A 209 0.37 -10.10 -10.14
C ARG A 209 -0.04 -8.63 -10.04
N ASN A 210 -0.15 -8.11 -8.82
CA ASN A 210 -0.46 -6.71 -8.55
C ASN A 210 -0.03 -6.32 -7.13
N ALA A 211 1.19 -5.82 -6.98
CA ALA A 211 1.79 -5.49 -5.70
C ALA A 211 1.32 -4.11 -5.19
N MET A 212 0.05 -4.00 -4.84
CA MET A 212 -0.55 -2.77 -4.34
C MET A 212 0.11 -2.28 -3.05
N ALA A 213 0.35 -3.18 -2.11
CA ALA A 213 0.99 -2.86 -0.86
C ALA A 213 2.52 -2.98 -1.01
N THR A 214 3.22 -1.86 -0.85
CA THR A 214 4.68 -1.80 -0.85
C THR A 214 5.17 -0.85 0.24
N ALA A 215 6.27 -1.20 0.90
CA ALA A 215 6.92 -0.34 1.90
C ALA A 215 8.41 -0.66 2.01
N VAL A 216 9.17 0.28 2.59
CA VAL A 216 10.59 0.12 2.91
C VAL A 216 10.75 0.17 4.42
N ASP A 217 11.49 -0.77 4.99
CA ASP A 217 11.83 -0.74 6.41
C ASP A 217 12.96 0.27 6.69
N ARG A 218 13.25 0.53 7.97
CA ARG A 218 14.33 1.46 8.37
C ARG A 218 15.73 1.03 7.92
N SER A 219 15.89 -0.24 7.57
CA SER A 219 17.15 -0.79 7.05
C SER A 219 17.27 -0.69 5.54
N GLY A 220 16.25 -0.15 4.86
CA GLY A 220 16.21 0.00 3.40
C GLY A 220 15.74 -1.25 2.66
N ASN A 221 15.20 -2.25 3.34
CA ASN A 221 14.65 -3.43 2.68
C ASN A 221 13.25 -3.14 2.14
N LEU A 222 13.00 -3.54 0.89
CA LEU A 222 11.69 -3.45 0.26
C LEU A 222 10.83 -4.65 0.65
N TYR A 223 9.59 -4.37 1.00
CA TYR A 223 8.54 -5.37 1.22
C TYR A 223 7.36 -5.11 0.31
N ALA A 224 6.68 -6.18 -0.08
CA ALA A 224 5.48 -6.13 -0.90
C ALA A 224 4.45 -7.15 -0.44
N ALA A 225 3.18 -6.84 -0.70
CA ALA A 225 2.10 -7.79 -0.62
C ALA A 225 1.20 -7.64 -1.87
N PRO A 226 1.29 -8.57 -2.84
CA PRO A 226 0.49 -8.55 -4.04
C PRO A 226 -0.88 -9.17 -3.81
N HIS A 227 -1.85 -8.74 -4.61
CA HIS A 227 -3.13 -9.44 -4.75
C HIS A 227 -2.93 -10.78 -5.47
N GLY A 228 -3.42 -11.87 -4.90
CA GLY A 228 -3.48 -13.17 -5.52
C GLY A 228 -4.42 -13.21 -6.75
N ARG A 229 -4.36 -14.32 -7.50
CA ARG A 229 -5.30 -14.58 -8.61
C ARG A 229 -6.70 -14.92 -8.09
N ASP A 230 -7.71 -14.81 -8.94
CA ASP A 230 -9.10 -15.11 -8.61
C ASP A 230 -9.60 -16.39 -9.30
N GLN A 231 -10.78 -16.87 -8.90
CA GLN A 231 -11.63 -17.81 -9.64
C GLN A 231 -11.06 -19.23 -9.84
N LEU A 232 -10.38 -19.78 -8.83
CA LEU A 232 -9.95 -21.18 -8.84
C LEU A 232 -11.17 -22.13 -8.89
N GLY A 233 -12.24 -21.83 -8.14
CA GLY A 233 -13.46 -22.64 -8.16
C GLY A 233 -14.19 -22.58 -9.49
N ALA A 234 -14.61 -21.39 -9.90
CA ALA A 234 -15.41 -21.18 -11.11
C ALA A 234 -14.71 -21.64 -12.39
N ASN A 235 -13.41 -21.44 -12.50
CA ASN A 235 -12.68 -21.73 -13.73
C ASN A 235 -12.03 -23.13 -13.75
N TRP A 236 -11.73 -23.70 -12.59
CA TRP A 236 -10.90 -24.91 -12.50
C TRP A 236 -11.47 -26.01 -11.59
N GLY A 237 -12.68 -25.82 -11.06
CA GLY A 237 -13.37 -26.84 -10.27
C GLY A 237 -12.77 -27.09 -8.88
N PHE A 238 -11.99 -26.16 -8.34
CA PHE A 238 -11.59 -26.21 -6.94
C PHE A 238 -12.82 -26.08 -6.04
N SER A 239 -12.80 -26.70 -4.88
CA SER A 239 -13.91 -26.58 -3.92
C SER A 239 -14.09 -25.13 -3.46
N ASP A 240 -15.29 -24.81 -2.94
CA ASP A 240 -15.59 -23.50 -2.41
C ASP A 240 -14.59 -23.07 -1.32
N ALA A 241 -14.20 -24.00 -0.45
CA ALA A 241 -13.21 -23.76 0.60
C ALA A 241 -11.84 -23.44 -0.01
N GLN A 242 -11.39 -24.20 -1.01
CA GLN A 242 -10.15 -23.91 -1.70
C GLN A 242 -10.21 -22.58 -2.45
N ASN A 243 -11.30 -22.30 -3.16
CA ASN A 243 -11.47 -21.01 -3.83
C ASN A 243 -11.46 -19.83 -2.87
N ALA A 244 -12.04 -19.98 -1.66
CA ALA A 244 -12.09 -18.92 -0.68
C ALA A 244 -10.74 -18.67 0.01
N GLU A 245 -9.94 -19.71 0.21
CA GLU A 245 -8.70 -19.64 0.97
C GLU A 245 -7.45 -19.51 0.09
N LEU A 246 -7.54 -19.78 -1.22
CA LEU A 246 -6.42 -19.81 -2.13
C LEU A 246 -6.62 -18.90 -3.36
N PRO A 247 -5.52 -18.36 -3.89
CA PRO A 247 -4.16 -18.41 -3.32
C PRO A 247 -4.03 -17.52 -2.08
N ALA A 248 -2.95 -17.71 -1.34
CA ALA A 248 -2.58 -16.79 -0.27
C ALA A 248 -2.41 -15.36 -0.79
N GLU A 249 -2.73 -14.38 0.06
CA GLU A 249 -2.15 -13.05 -0.05
C GLU A 249 -0.76 -13.11 0.60
N GLU A 250 0.27 -12.75 -0.14
CA GLU A 250 1.65 -13.00 0.23
C GLU A 250 2.32 -11.75 0.84
N PHE A 251 2.97 -11.85 2.00
CA PHE A 251 3.84 -10.81 2.52
C PHE A 251 5.30 -11.22 2.33
N MET A 252 6.06 -10.44 1.59
CA MET A 252 7.39 -10.84 1.15
C MET A 252 8.40 -9.70 1.23
N GLN A 253 9.67 -10.03 1.51
CA GLN A 253 10.81 -9.17 1.27
C GLN A 253 11.23 -9.31 -0.19
N VAL A 254 11.43 -8.20 -0.88
CA VAL A 254 11.74 -8.18 -2.31
C VAL A 254 13.15 -7.67 -2.55
N LYS A 255 13.94 -8.43 -3.30
CA LYS A 255 15.27 -8.05 -3.76
C LYS A 255 15.32 -7.95 -5.27
N ALA A 256 16.28 -7.21 -5.78
CA ALA A 256 16.51 -7.12 -7.22
C ALA A 256 16.76 -8.52 -7.80
N GLY A 257 16.04 -8.85 -8.88
CA GLY A 257 16.11 -10.14 -9.55
C GLY A 257 15.20 -11.23 -9.00
N ASP A 258 14.46 -10.98 -7.92
CA ASP A 258 13.51 -11.97 -7.37
C ASP A 258 12.36 -12.26 -8.35
N ASP A 259 11.95 -13.56 -8.39
CA ASP A 259 10.79 -14.04 -9.13
C ASP A 259 9.84 -14.78 -8.17
N PHE A 260 8.62 -14.26 -8.05
CA PHE A 260 7.59 -14.78 -7.14
C PHE A 260 6.59 -15.71 -7.81
N GLY A 261 6.70 -15.94 -9.11
CA GLY A 261 6.10 -17.06 -9.82
C GLY A 261 4.81 -16.81 -10.57
N TRP A 262 4.07 -15.69 -10.34
CA TRP A 262 2.91 -15.41 -11.20
C TRP A 262 3.33 -15.28 -12.68
N PRO A 263 2.56 -15.80 -13.63
CA PRO A 263 1.26 -16.47 -13.53
C PRO A 263 1.36 -17.99 -13.30
N TYR A 264 2.56 -18.55 -13.40
CA TYR A 264 2.78 -19.99 -13.41
C TYR A 264 2.51 -20.68 -12.09
N CYS A 265 2.67 -19.92 -10.97
CA CYS A 265 2.65 -20.43 -9.60
C CYS A 265 1.79 -19.58 -8.72
N TYR A 266 1.24 -20.18 -7.68
CA TYR A 266 0.66 -19.48 -6.55
C TYR A 266 1.08 -20.13 -5.23
N TYR A 267 1.03 -19.38 -4.13
CA TYR A 267 1.37 -19.90 -2.82
C TYR A 267 0.13 -20.45 -2.13
N ASP A 268 0.22 -21.72 -1.71
CA ASP A 268 -0.76 -22.37 -0.86
C ASP A 268 -0.27 -22.27 0.60
N TRP A 269 -0.91 -21.40 1.38
CA TRP A 269 -0.49 -21.13 2.75
C TRP A 269 -0.80 -22.30 3.71
N GLN A 270 -1.76 -23.16 3.36
CA GLN A 270 -2.11 -24.35 4.13
C GLN A 270 -1.05 -25.45 3.93
N GLN A 271 -0.57 -25.63 2.70
CA GLN A 271 0.52 -26.55 2.37
C GLN A 271 1.92 -25.93 2.59
N LYS A 272 1.99 -24.62 2.82
CA LYS A 272 3.24 -23.82 3.00
C LYS A 272 4.23 -24.00 1.84
N LYS A 273 3.75 -23.97 0.60
CA LYS A 273 4.57 -24.10 -0.60
C LYS A 273 3.92 -23.42 -1.80
N LYS A 274 4.74 -23.09 -2.80
CA LYS A 274 4.23 -22.70 -4.12
C LYS A 274 3.88 -23.94 -4.92
N VAL A 275 2.70 -23.89 -5.56
CA VAL A 275 2.18 -24.93 -6.44
C VAL A 275 1.94 -24.39 -7.83
N LEU A 276 1.99 -25.27 -8.81
CA LEU A 276 1.74 -24.94 -10.20
C LEU A 276 0.28 -24.48 -10.38
N ALA A 277 0.08 -23.39 -11.10
CA ALA A 277 -1.25 -22.89 -11.39
C ALA A 277 -1.98 -23.78 -12.42
N PRO A 278 -3.30 -23.92 -12.32
CA PRO A 278 -4.04 -24.87 -13.15
C PRO A 278 -3.98 -24.55 -14.66
N GLU A 279 -3.83 -23.28 -15.03
CA GLU A 279 -3.59 -22.83 -16.41
C GLU A 279 -2.35 -23.47 -17.05
N TYR A 280 -1.44 -23.97 -16.23
CA TYR A 280 -0.15 -24.54 -16.61
C TYR A 280 -0.03 -26.01 -16.20
N GLY A 281 -1.18 -26.68 -15.99
CA GLY A 281 -1.27 -28.10 -15.66
C GLY A 281 -1.19 -28.43 -14.17
N GLY A 282 -1.37 -27.45 -13.29
CA GLY A 282 -1.40 -27.65 -11.85
C GLY A 282 -2.70 -28.26 -11.36
N ASP A 283 -2.62 -29.09 -10.32
CA ASP A 283 -3.72 -29.78 -9.65
C ASP A 283 -3.94 -29.35 -8.19
N GLY A 284 -3.30 -28.25 -7.78
CA GLY A 284 -3.27 -27.79 -6.40
C GLY A 284 -2.23 -28.48 -5.51
N LYS A 285 -1.42 -29.40 -6.05
CA LYS A 285 -0.38 -30.15 -5.32
C LYS A 285 0.97 -30.14 -6.01
N ALA A 286 0.96 -30.23 -7.33
CA ALA A 286 2.17 -30.26 -8.16
C ALA A 286 2.98 -28.98 -7.99
N VAL A 287 4.29 -29.13 -7.78
CA VAL A 287 5.21 -28.01 -7.59
C VAL A 287 5.84 -27.61 -8.94
N GLY A 288 6.39 -28.57 -9.69
CA GLY A 288 7.02 -28.33 -11.00
C GLY A 288 8.02 -27.17 -10.98
N ARG A 289 7.89 -26.26 -11.94
CA ARG A 289 8.73 -25.05 -12.07
C ARG A 289 8.64 -24.10 -10.88
N CYS A 290 7.68 -24.28 -9.97
CA CYS A 290 7.47 -23.42 -8.81
C CYS A 290 8.51 -23.65 -7.72
N SER A 291 9.26 -24.78 -7.75
CA SER A 291 10.35 -25.05 -6.81
C SER A 291 11.49 -24.03 -6.84
N THR A 292 11.61 -23.25 -7.91
CA THR A 292 12.65 -22.21 -8.06
C THR A 292 12.15 -20.81 -7.73
N LYS A 293 10.84 -20.65 -7.41
CA LYS A 293 10.23 -19.35 -7.13
C LYS A 293 10.38 -19.00 -5.66
N LYS A 294 10.43 -17.70 -5.37
CA LYS A 294 10.55 -17.22 -4.00
C LYS A 294 9.26 -17.44 -3.23
N ASP A 295 9.36 -18.06 -2.07
CA ASP A 295 8.26 -18.16 -1.12
C ASP A 295 8.06 -16.84 -0.37
N PRO A 296 6.84 -16.54 0.09
CA PRO A 296 6.59 -15.42 0.99
C PRO A 296 7.14 -15.70 2.40
N LEU A 297 7.24 -14.64 3.19
CA LEU A 297 7.53 -14.71 4.62
C LEU A 297 6.28 -15.06 5.43
N ILE A 298 5.11 -14.61 4.96
CA ILE A 298 3.79 -14.93 5.51
C ILE A 298 2.81 -15.11 4.35
N GLY A 299 1.97 -16.14 4.42
CA GLY A 299 0.77 -16.30 3.60
C GLY A 299 -0.46 -15.98 4.44
N PHE A 300 -1.21 -14.96 4.05
CA PHE A 300 -2.54 -14.68 4.60
C PHE A 300 -3.61 -15.48 3.85
N PRO A 301 -4.81 -15.66 4.44
CA PRO A 301 -5.93 -16.25 3.71
C PRO A 301 -6.23 -15.55 2.39
N GLY A 302 -6.76 -16.30 1.45
CA GLY A 302 -7.02 -15.81 0.10
C GLY A 302 -7.98 -14.62 0.03
N HIS A 303 -7.73 -13.75 -0.94
CA HIS A 303 -8.62 -12.65 -1.35
C HIS A 303 -8.83 -11.54 -0.31
N TRP A 304 -7.97 -11.41 0.69
CA TRP A 304 -8.04 -10.30 1.62
C TRP A 304 -7.67 -8.95 0.98
N ALA A 305 -7.00 -8.97 -0.15
CA ALA A 305 -6.60 -7.81 -0.97
C ALA A 305 -5.74 -6.79 -0.19
N PRO A 306 -4.44 -7.05 0.02
CA PRO A 306 -3.54 -6.13 0.71
C PRO A 306 -3.31 -4.87 -0.12
N MET A 307 -3.57 -3.69 0.46
CA MET A 307 -3.50 -2.40 -0.23
C MET A 307 -2.29 -1.56 0.17
N ALA A 308 -1.90 -1.60 1.43
CA ALA A 308 -0.79 -0.78 1.93
C ALA A 308 -0.05 -1.46 3.09
N ILE A 309 1.21 -1.10 3.26
CA ILE A 309 2.07 -1.50 4.38
C ILE A 309 2.67 -0.24 5.00
N ALA A 310 2.72 -0.17 6.33
CA ALA A 310 3.48 0.84 7.06
C ALA A 310 4.29 0.19 8.17
N PHE A 311 5.61 0.35 8.14
CA PHE A 311 6.47 -0.08 9.25
C PHE A 311 6.31 0.85 10.43
N TYR A 312 6.17 0.29 11.63
CA TYR A 312 6.02 1.05 12.85
C TYR A 312 7.32 1.09 13.65
N TYR A 313 7.84 2.29 13.82
CA TYR A 313 9.03 2.60 14.63
C TYR A 313 8.76 3.71 15.64
N GLY A 314 7.48 4.06 15.83
CA GLY A 314 7.05 5.05 16.81
C GLY A 314 7.21 4.57 18.25
N ASN A 315 7.19 5.52 19.19
CA ASN A 315 7.29 5.24 20.62
C ASN A 315 5.93 5.32 21.32
N GLN A 316 4.88 5.76 20.63
CA GLN A 316 3.56 5.97 21.22
C GLN A 316 2.89 4.64 21.57
N PHE A 317 2.92 3.64 20.66
CA PHE A 317 2.24 2.36 20.89
C PHE A 317 3.00 1.46 21.89
N PRO A 318 2.28 0.57 22.59
CA PRO A 318 2.89 -0.43 23.46
C PRO A 318 4.01 -1.23 22.78
N ALA A 319 4.93 -1.78 23.56
CA ALA A 319 6.10 -2.52 23.06
C ALA A 319 5.75 -3.65 22.10
N THR A 320 4.58 -4.29 22.27
CA THR A 320 4.05 -5.35 21.41
C THR A 320 3.78 -4.92 19.98
N TYR A 321 3.61 -3.61 19.74
CA TYR A 321 3.35 -3.01 18.42
C TYR A 321 4.54 -2.19 17.90
N ARG A 322 5.65 -2.23 18.61
CA ARG A 322 6.86 -1.55 18.15
C ARG A 322 7.63 -2.34 17.14
N GLU A 323 8.40 -2.44 16.46
CA GLU A 323 9.11 -3.35 15.54
C GLU A 323 8.17 -4.31 14.79
N GLY A 324 7.51 -3.78 13.80
CA GLY A 324 6.63 -4.56 12.93
C GLY A 324 6.04 -3.72 11.82
N ALA A 325 5.09 -4.31 11.11
CA ALA A 325 4.40 -3.67 10.00
C ALA A 325 2.88 -3.76 10.17
N PHE A 326 2.19 -2.66 9.96
CA PHE A 326 0.74 -2.65 9.74
C PHE A 326 0.45 -2.90 8.27
N VAL A 327 -0.50 -3.79 7.98
CA VAL A 327 -0.94 -4.12 6.62
C VAL A 327 -2.43 -3.88 6.52
N ALA A 328 -2.82 -3.01 5.58
CA ALA A 328 -4.22 -2.72 5.29
C ALA A 328 -4.77 -3.72 4.28
N PHE A 329 -5.90 -4.35 4.59
CA PHE A 329 -6.63 -5.26 3.73
C PHE A 329 -7.99 -4.67 3.36
N HIS A 330 -8.23 -4.53 2.06
CA HIS A 330 -9.44 -3.92 1.51
C HIS A 330 -10.66 -4.82 1.62
N GLY A 331 -10.45 -6.12 1.64
CA GLY A 331 -11.49 -7.12 1.68
C GLY A 331 -11.82 -7.74 0.35
N SER A 332 -12.43 -8.92 0.43
CA SER A 332 -12.66 -9.81 -0.69
C SER A 332 -13.97 -9.55 -1.43
N TRP A 333 -14.06 -10.12 -2.63
CA TRP A 333 -15.28 -10.31 -3.41
C TRP A 333 -15.37 -11.76 -3.96
N ASN A 334 -14.27 -12.53 -3.94
CA ASN A 334 -14.11 -13.81 -4.61
C ASN A 334 -14.18 -15.03 -3.66
N ARG A 335 -14.74 -14.85 -2.45
CA ARG A 335 -14.88 -15.95 -1.48
C ARG A 335 -16.23 -16.64 -1.52
N ALA A 336 -17.21 -16.08 -2.26
CA ALA A 336 -18.55 -16.68 -2.37
C ALA A 336 -18.47 -18.15 -2.84
N PRO A 337 -19.35 -19.05 -2.31
CA PRO A 337 -20.46 -18.76 -1.40
C PRO A 337 -20.06 -18.57 0.08
N LEU A 338 -18.79 -18.77 0.43
CA LEU A 338 -18.32 -18.53 1.79
C LEU A 338 -18.30 -17.01 2.13
N PRO A 339 -18.33 -16.65 3.44
CA PRO A 339 -18.31 -15.25 3.86
C PRO A 339 -17.11 -14.49 3.30
N GLN A 340 -17.34 -13.25 2.85
CA GLN A 340 -16.28 -12.34 2.47
C GLN A 340 -15.45 -11.96 3.71
N GLN A 341 -14.15 -11.78 3.55
CA GLN A 341 -13.21 -11.48 4.62
C GLN A 341 -12.17 -10.44 4.18
N GLY A 342 -11.26 -10.11 5.08
CA GLY A 342 -10.14 -9.20 4.80
C GLY A 342 -10.33 -7.83 5.43
N TYR A 343 -11.42 -7.18 5.34
CA TYR A 343 -11.78 -5.85 5.81
C TYR A 343 -11.16 -5.45 7.17
N ARG A 344 -9.83 -5.24 7.20
CA ARG A 344 -9.10 -5.03 8.45
C ARG A 344 -7.71 -4.42 8.23
N VAL A 345 -7.12 -3.97 9.30
CA VAL A 345 -5.69 -3.76 9.40
C VAL A 345 -5.11 -4.84 10.32
N VAL A 346 -4.03 -5.48 9.92
CA VAL A 346 -3.30 -6.42 10.77
C VAL A 346 -1.96 -5.83 11.17
N PHE A 347 -1.43 -6.30 12.30
CA PHE A 347 -0.05 -6.07 12.71
C PHE A 347 0.75 -7.34 12.50
N VAL A 348 1.88 -7.23 11.82
CA VAL A 348 2.88 -8.28 11.60
C VAL A 348 4.08 -7.96 12.48
N PRO A 349 4.28 -8.68 13.60
CA PRO A 349 5.42 -8.43 14.48
C PRO A 349 6.72 -8.93 13.85
N PHE A 350 7.80 -8.16 14.10
CA PHE A 350 9.15 -8.50 13.69
C PHE A 350 10.01 -8.85 14.91
N GLY A 351 10.94 -9.76 14.71
CA GLY A 351 11.98 -10.10 15.66
C GLY A 351 13.30 -10.26 14.92
N SER A 352 14.38 -9.67 15.43
CA SER A 352 15.71 -9.69 14.78
C SER A 352 15.67 -9.26 13.30
N GLY A 353 14.85 -8.24 12.98
CA GLY A 353 14.74 -7.66 11.64
C GLY A 353 13.95 -8.49 10.61
N ARG A 354 13.20 -9.51 11.06
CA ARG A 354 12.35 -10.36 10.20
C ARG A 354 10.96 -10.55 10.80
N PRO A 355 9.93 -10.79 9.99
CA PRO A 355 8.61 -11.18 10.52
C PRO A 355 8.73 -12.46 11.36
N THR A 356 7.99 -12.52 12.45
CA THR A 356 7.95 -13.72 13.33
C THR A 356 7.18 -14.89 12.72
N GLY A 357 6.52 -14.69 11.56
CA GLY A 357 5.63 -15.65 10.94
C GLY A 357 4.18 -15.58 11.46
N GLN A 358 3.91 -14.63 12.36
CA GLN A 358 2.59 -14.41 12.97
C GLN A 358 2.01 -13.06 12.55
N TYR A 359 0.71 -12.91 12.70
CA TYR A 359 0.03 -11.62 12.59
C TYR A 359 -1.18 -11.59 13.52
N THR A 360 -1.60 -10.38 13.90
CA THR A 360 -2.81 -10.15 14.71
C THR A 360 -3.69 -9.12 14.04
N THR A 361 -5.01 -9.26 14.15
CA THR A 361 -5.94 -8.20 13.74
C THR A 361 -5.77 -7.02 14.67
N PHE A 362 -5.54 -5.83 14.11
CA PHE A 362 -5.36 -4.58 14.84
C PHE A 362 -6.61 -3.69 14.76
N ALA A 363 -7.21 -3.53 13.58
CA ALA A 363 -8.41 -2.73 13.42
C ALA A 363 -9.43 -3.44 12.54
N THR A 364 -10.69 -3.40 12.95
CA THR A 364 -11.89 -3.73 12.16
C THR A 364 -12.94 -2.64 12.34
N SER A 365 -14.09 -2.76 11.68
CA SER A 365 -15.18 -1.81 11.88
C SER A 365 -16.27 -2.37 12.78
N SER A 366 -16.69 -1.60 13.78
CA SER A 366 -17.84 -1.90 14.63
C SER A 366 -19.19 -1.78 13.91
N LYS A 367 -19.23 -1.13 12.76
CA LYS A 367 -20.42 -0.93 11.92
C LYS A 367 -20.68 -2.05 10.92
N GLY A 368 -19.78 -3.02 10.86
CA GLY A 368 -19.84 -4.14 9.93
C GLY A 368 -18.57 -4.25 9.08
N PRO A 369 -18.30 -5.45 8.57
CA PRO A 369 -17.00 -5.73 7.96
C PRO A 369 -16.68 -4.85 6.74
N THR A 370 -17.67 -4.44 5.96
CA THR A 370 -17.47 -3.64 4.75
C THR A 370 -17.29 -2.13 5.00
N ASP A 371 -17.51 -1.63 6.22
CA ASP A 371 -17.30 -0.21 6.54
C ASP A 371 -15.81 0.15 6.60
N LEU A 372 -14.93 -0.80 6.96
CA LEU A 372 -13.49 -0.63 6.89
C LEU A 372 -12.91 -1.35 5.66
N ARG A 373 -13.01 -0.74 4.49
CA ARG A 373 -12.25 -1.14 3.30
C ARG A 373 -10.93 -0.39 3.28
N ALA A 374 -10.01 -0.85 4.14
CA ALA A 374 -8.75 -0.16 4.35
C ALA A 374 -7.91 -0.13 3.06
N SER A 375 -7.58 1.07 2.60
CA SER A 375 -6.87 1.34 1.35
C SER A 375 -5.48 1.94 1.54
N GLY A 376 -5.20 2.53 2.70
CA GLY A 376 -3.90 3.07 3.06
C GLY A 376 -3.63 3.00 4.56
N VAL A 377 -2.34 2.93 4.90
CA VAL A 377 -1.83 3.08 6.27
C VAL A 377 -0.56 3.92 6.24
N ALA A 378 -0.40 4.80 7.23
CA ALA A 378 0.82 5.59 7.42
C ALA A 378 1.05 5.86 8.91
N VAL A 379 2.31 6.07 9.30
CA VAL A 379 2.68 6.46 10.68
C VAL A 379 2.99 7.95 10.69
N GLY A 380 2.37 8.67 11.60
CA GLY A 380 2.62 10.08 11.82
C GLY A 380 3.88 10.35 12.63
N PRO A 381 4.33 11.61 12.67
CA PRO A 381 5.55 12.01 13.38
C PRO A 381 5.46 11.81 14.89
N ASP A 382 4.26 11.79 15.44
CA ASP A 382 3.97 11.54 16.85
C ASP A 382 3.83 10.04 17.20
N GLY A 383 3.90 9.17 16.19
CA GLY A 383 3.72 7.73 16.32
C GLY A 383 2.26 7.26 16.24
N SER A 384 1.30 8.13 15.93
CA SER A 384 -0.07 7.71 15.61
C SER A 384 -0.13 6.94 14.29
N LEU A 385 -1.04 5.98 14.18
CA LEU A 385 -1.30 5.26 12.93
C LEU A 385 -2.50 5.90 12.22
N TYR A 386 -2.31 6.26 10.96
CA TYR A 386 -3.39 6.74 10.11
C TYR A 386 -3.88 5.60 9.21
N ILE A 387 -5.20 5.47 9.06
CA ILE A 387 -5.86 4.46 8.23
C ILE A 387 -6.84 5.18 7.30
N SER A 388 -6.72 4.95 5.99
CA SER A 388 -7.72 5.41 5.01
C SER A 388 -8.62 4.26 4.55
N ALA A 389 -9.87 4.56 4.21
CA ALA A 389 -10.84 3.65 3.61
C ALA A 389 -11.56 4.33 2.45
N ASP A 390 -11.52 3.71 1.28
CA ASP A 390 -12.02 4.29 0.04
C ASP A 390 -13.54 4.21 -0.13
N ALA A 391 -14.17 3.15 0.36
CA ALA A 391 -15.61 2.93 0.15
C ALA A 391 -16.51 4.00 0.80
N ASN A 392 -16.03 4.68 1.83
CA ASN A 392 -16.77 5.72 2.54
C ASN A 392 -15.97 7.02 2.72
N GLY A 393 -14.85 7.13 2.04
CA GLY A 393 -14.03 8.35 2.02
C GLY A 393 -13.58 8.79 3.40
N LYS A 394 -13.10 7.88 4.24
CA LYS A 394 -12.72 8.17 5.63
C LYS A 394 -11.22 8.05 5.86
N ILE A 395 -10.72 8.87 6.76
CA ILE A 395 -9.37 8.72 7.34
C ILE A 395 -9.51 8.77 8.86
N TRP A 396 -8.92 7.80 9.54
CA TRP A 396 -8.79 7.76 11.00
C TRP A 396 -7.35 7.97 11.43
N ARG A 397 -7.18 8.55 12.60
CA ARG A 397 -5.94 8.60 13.36
C ARG A 397 -6.13 7.73 14.60
N VAL A 398 -5.30 6.69 14.74
CA VAL A 398 -5.30 5.77 15.88
C VAL A 398 -4.14 6.12 16.79
N GLU A 399 -4.42 6.23 18.08
CA GLU A 399 -3.46 6.57 19.13
C GLU A 399 -3.72 5.78 20.40
N VAL A 400 -2.80 5.81 21.35
CA VAL A 400 -2.99 5.19 22.67
C VAL A 400 -3.97 6.05 23.49
N ALA A 401 -5.00 5.42 24.05
CA ALA A 401 -5.91 6.07 24.98
C ALA A 401 -5.16 6.54 26.23
N LYS A 402 -5.48 7.73 26.73
CA LYS A 402 -4.88 8.33 27.94
C LYS A 402 -5.51 7.75 29.22
#